data_8a4e8fa212615ddfe95e8ab608b46cde
#
_entry.id   8a4e8fa212615ddfe95e8ab608b46cde
#
_cell.length_a   1.000
_cell.length_b   1.000
_cell.length_c   1.000
_cell.angle_alpha   90.00
_cell.angle_beta   90.00
_cell.angle_gamma   90.00
#
_symmetry.space_group_name_H-M   'P 1'
#
loop_
_entity.id
_entity.type
_entity.pdbx_description
1 polymer ?
#
loop_
_entity_poly.entity_id
_entity_poly.type
_entity_poly.pdbx_seq_one_letter_code
_entity_poly.pdbx_strand_id
1 'polypeptide(L)'
;LVRGLGDVYKRQVLSTYSYKRLIRANDRATLLNLMVGLNGYTLCSGILCDNLNGSDYLAVKLKSDEVMTIGYLKRKGIALSPLGQKYLEEIRKFEGM
;
A
#
# COMPACT_ATOMS: atom_id res chain seq x y z
N LEU A 1 0.12 -2.77 -7.68
CA LEU A 1 0.50 -4.08 -7.20
C LEU A 1 1.80 -4.05 -6.44
N VAL A 2 1.90 -4.89 -5.46
CA VAL A 2 3.09 -4.97 -4.64
C VAL A 2 4.15 -5.79 -5.37
N ARG A 3 5.33 -5.19 -5.55
CA ARG A 3 6.53 -5.86 -6.05
C ARG A 3 7.65 -5.65 -5.04
N GLY A 4 8.72 -6.39 -5.16
CA GLY A 4 9.91 -6.15 -4.39
C GLY A 4 10.11 -7.16 -3.27
N LEU A 5 9.97 -6.77 -2.02
CA LEU A 5 10.37 -7.63 -0.90
C LEU A 5 9.74 -9.02 -0.89
N GLY A 6 8.49 -9.15 -1.33
CA GLY A 6 7.85 -10.46 -1.45
C GLY A 6 8.59 -11.38 -2.42
N ASP A 7 9.02 -10.85 -3.56
CA ASP A 7 9.77 -11.59 -4.57
C ASP A 7 11.19 -11.90 -4.08
N VAL A 8 11.85 -10.92 -3.45
CA VAL A 8 13.21 -11.05 -2.93
C VAL A 8 13.31 -12.18 -1.92
N TYR A 9 12.37 -12.26 -1.00
CA TYR A 9 12.36 -13.28 0.04
C TYR A 9 11.64 -14.57 -0.37
N LYS A 10 11.19 -14.66 -1.62
CA LYS A 10 10.42 -15.82 -2.11
C LYS A 10 9.18 -16.12 -1.27
N ARG A 11 8.71 -15.13 -0.50
CA ARG A 11 7.51 -15.23 0.30
C ARG A 11 6.32 -14.78 -0.54
N GLN A 12 5.37 -15.68 -0.72
CA GLN A 12 4.17 -15.35 -1.44
C GLN A 12 3.19 -14.60 -0.53
N VAL A 13 2.80 -13.39 -0.93
CA VAL A 13 1.76 -12.60 -0.29
C VAL A 13 0.48 -12.63 -1.12
N LEU A 14 -0.64 -12.27 -0.52
CA LEU A 14 -1.95 -12.33 -1.19
C LEU A 14 -1.97 -11.60 -2.54
N SER A 15 -1.29 -10.47 -2.65
CA SER A 15 -1.25 -9.70 -3.90
C SER A 15 -0.46 -10.39 -5.02
N THR A 16 0.33 -11.42 -4.72
CA THR A 16 1.15 -12.15 -5.69
C THR A 16 0.61 -13.54 -6.03
N TYR A 17 -0.50 -13.96 -5.42
CA TYR A 17 -1.12 -15.23 -5.74
C TYR A 17 -1.62 -15.24 -7.20
N SER A 18 -1.67 -16.44 -7.78
CA SER A 18 -2.27 -16.63 -9.10
C SER A 18 -3.79 -16.58 -9.01
N TYR A 19 -4.39 -15.62 -9.69
CA TYR A 19 -5.83 -15.45 -9.76
C TYR A 19 -6.30 -15.70 -11.20
N LYS A 20 -7.53 -16.17 -11.36
CA LYS A 20 -8.11 -16.38 -12.70
C LYS A 20 -8.26 -15.09 -13.49
N ARG A 21 -8.55 -14.00 -12.82
CA ARG A 21 -8.75 -12.69 -13.43
C ARG A 21 -7.79 -11.71 -12.76
N LEU A 22 -6.66 -11.50 -13.38
CA LEU A 22 -5.61 -10.65 -12.86
C LEU A 22 -5.17 -9.66 -13.93
N ILE A 23 -5.11 -8.39 -13.54
CA ILE A 23 -4.50 -7.33 -14.34
C ILE A 23 -3.35 -6.75 -13.55
N ARG A 24 -2.21 -6.61 -14.18
CA ARG A 24 -1.03 -5.99 -13.59
C ARG A 24 -0.82 -4.61 -14.18
N ALA A 25 -0.62 -3.63 -13.34
CA ALA A 25 -0.29 -2.27 -13.74
C ALA A 25 1.00 -1.83 -13.06
N ASN A 26 1.79 -1.02 -13.76
CA ASN A 26 3.09 -0.58 -13.25
C ASN A 26 3.01 0.77 -12.53
N ASP A 27 1.92 1.47 -12.64
CA ASP A 27 1.74 2.74 -11.97
C ASP A 27 0.38 2.83 -11.27
N ARG A 28 0.33 3.70 -10.27
CA ARG A 28 -0.84 3.84 -9.42
C ARG A 28 -2.03 4.46 -10.15
N ALA A 29 -1.80 5.44 -11.00
CA ALA A 29 -2.89 6.12 -11.69
C ALA A 29 -3.65 5.17 -12.63
N THR A 30 -2.91 4.38 -13.40
CA THR A 30 -3.50 3.35 -14.27
C THR A 30 -4.25 2.31 -13.46
N LEU A 31 -3.67 1.85 -12.34
CA LEU A 31 -4.31 0.88 -11.47
C LEU A 31 -5.65 1.40 -10.95
N LEU A 32 -5.68 2.63 -10.45
CA LEU A 32 -6.89 3.24 -9.92
C LEU A 32 -7.97 3.41 -10.99
N ASN A 33 -7.59 3.86 -12.18
CA ASN A 33 -8.53 4.01 -13.29
C ASN A 33 -9.12 2.67 -13.74
N LEU A 34 -8.31 1.63 -13.79
CA LEU A 34 -8.77 0.29 -14.13
C LEU A 34 -9.74 -0.26 -13.08
N MET A 35 -9.48 0.01 -11.80
CA MET A 35 -10.39 -0.42 -10.73
C MET A 35 -11.80 0.17 -10.92
N VAL A 36 -11.90 1.46 -11.22
CA VAL A 36 -13.17 2.11 -11.47
C VAL A 36 -13.81 1.57 -12.75
N GLY A 37 -13.06 1.55 -13.85
CA GLY A 37 -13.59 1.17 -15.16
C GLY A 37 -14.04 -0.28 -15.24
N LEU A 38 -13.40 -1.17 -14.53
CA LEU A 38 -13.68 -2.60 -14.55
C LEU A 38 -14.37 -3.11 -13.28
N ASN A 39 -14.73 -2.22 -12.38
CA ASN A 39 -15.28 -2.58 -11.07
C ASN A 39 -14.39 -3.60 -10.35
N GLY A 40 -13.10 -3.33 -10.35
CA GLY A 40 -12.08 -4.19 -9.80
C GLY A 40 -11.71 -3.87 -8.36
N TYR A 41 -10.78 -4.63 -7.82
CA TYR A 41 -10.23 -4.39 -6.50
C TYR A 41 -8.73 -4.65 -6.47
N THR A 42 -8.05 -4.06 -5.49
CA THR A 42 -6.65 -4.33 -5.18
C THR A 42 -6.45 -4.44 -3.68
N LEU A 43 -5.37 -5.04 -3.27
CA LEU A 43 -5.01 -5.13 -1.86
C LEU A 43 -4.17 -3.91 -1.47
N CYS A 44 -4.46 -3.34 -0.33
CA CYS A 44 -3.77 -2.13 0.16
C CYS A 44 -3.76 -2.07 1.68
N SER A 45 -3.21 -1.01 2.22
CA SER A 45 -3.20 -0.77 3.67
C SER A 45 -4.56 -0.40 4.27
N GLY A 46 -5.53 -0.06 3.42
CA GLY A 46 -6.84 0.42 3.86
C GLY A 46 -6.89 1.93 4.13
N ILE A 47 -5.77 2.62 4.06
CA ILE A 47 -5.71 4.07 4.24
C ILE A 47 -6.01 4.75 2.90
N LEU A 48 -7.12 5.47 2.85
CA LEU A 48 -7.53 6.25 1.69
C LEU A 48 -7.57 7.73 2.04
N CYS A 49 -7.22 8.55 1.06
CA CYS A 49 -7.31 10.00 1.17
C CYS A 49 -8.11 10.53 -0.02
N ASP A 50 -9.31 11.04 0.23
CA ASP A 50 -10.22 11.52 -0.81
C ASP A 50 -9.61 12.65 -1.64
N ASN A 51 -8.82 13.51 -1.01
CA ASN A 51 -8.13 14.58 -1.71
C ASN A 51 -7.11 14.09 -2.76
N LEU A 52 -6.56 12.90 -2.57
CA LEU A 52 -5.57 12.32 -3.47
C LEU A 52 -6.15 11.25 -4.38
N ASN A 53 -7.09 10.47 -3.87
CA ASN A 53 -7.60 9.29 -4.56
C ASN A 53 -9.00 9.51 -5.16
N GLY A 54 -9.69 10.57 -4.77
CA GLY A 54 -11.09 10.77 -5.11
C GLY A 54 -12.03 9.94 -4.24
N SER A 55 -13.33 10.10 -4.45
CA SER A 55 -14.39 9.49 -3.65
C SER A 55 -14.93 8.18 -4.23
N ASP A 56 -14.33 7.68 -5.31
CA ASP A 56 -14.84 6.49 -6.03
C ASP A 56 -14.36 5.16 -5.42
N TYR A 57 -13.58 5.23 -4.35
CA TYR A 57 -12.94 4.06 -3.75
C TYR A 57 -13.45 3.82 -2.34
N LEU A 58 -13.57 2.56 -1.99
CA LEU A 58 -13.96 2.13 -0.66
C LEU A 58 -12.94 1.11 -0.15
N ALA A 59 -12.48 1.30 1.07
CA ALA A 59 -11.64 0.31 1.74
C ALA A 59 -12.54 -0.67 2.49
N VAL A 60 -12.37 -1.96 2.19
CA VAL A 60 -13.09 -3.04 2.85
C VAL A 60 -12.09 -3.89 3.61
N LYS A 61 -12.36 -4.12 4.88
CA LYS A 61 -11.47 -4.92 5.72
C LYS A 61 -11.42 -6.37 5.23
N LEU A 62 -10.22 -6.84 4.98
CA LEU A 62 -9.97 -8.21 4.59
C LEU A 62 -9.66 -9.06 5.83
N LYS A 63 -10.31 -10.20 5.94
CA LYS A 63 -9.96 -11.19 6.96
C LYS A 63 -8.75 -11.97 6.47
N SER A 64 -7.60 -11.66 7.03
CA SER A 64 -6.32 -12.29 6.66
C SER A 64 -5.36 -12.26 7.84
N ASP A 65 -4.48 -13.22 7.89
CA ASP A 65 -3.39 -13.28 8.86
C ASP A 65 -2.18 -12.45 8.40
N GLU A 66 -2.20 -11.93 7.18
CA GLU A 66 -1.12 -11.09 6.68
C GLU A 66 -1.19 -9.69 7.28
N VAL A 67 -0.03 -9.19 7.65
CA VAL A 67 0.16 -7.85 8.20
C VAL A 67 1.14 -7.09 7.32
N MET A 68 0.75 -5.88 6.95
CA MET A 68 1.62 -4.95 6.25
C MET A 68 2.33 -4.08 7.28
N THR A 69 3.65 -4.19 7.36
CA THR A 69 4.46 -3.33 8.22
C THR A 69 5.00 -2.16 7.41
N ILE A 70 4.69 -0.95 7.86
CA ILE A 70 5.21 0.27 7.25
C ILE A 70 6.26 0.84 8.18
N GLY A 71 7.43 1.12 7.63
CA GLY A 71 8.55 1.63 8.39
C GLY A 71 9.40 2.60 7.57
N TYR A 72 10.53 2.96 8.09
CA TYR A 72 11.47 3.83 7.41
C TYR A 72 12.89 3.32 7.55
N LEU A 73 13.73 3.72 6.61
CA LEU A 73 15.15 3.45 6.63
C LEU A 73 15.90 4.75 6.87
N LYS A 74 16.90 4.67 7.71
CA LYS A 74 17.75 5.81 8.07
C LYS A 74 19.21 5.35 8.06
N ARG A 75 20.11 6.24 7.62
CA ARG A 75 21.53 5.95 7.71
C ARG A 75 21.96 5.81 9.18
N LYS A 76 22.71 4.76 9.47
CA LYS A 76 23.21 4.49 10.82
C LYS A 76 24.08 5.65 11.32
N GLY A 77 23.88 6.07 12.57
CA GLY A 77 24.66 7.12 13.21
C GLY A 77 24.26 8.54 12.85
N ILE A 78 23.27 8.73 11.96
CA ILE A 78 22.77 10.06 11.61
C ILE A 78 21.40 10.26 12.23
N ALA A 79 21.24 11.36 12.98
CA ALA A 79 19.96 11.75 13.55
C ALA A 79 19.04 12.30 12.43
N LEU A 80 17.74 12.09 12.61
CA LEU A 80 16.74 12.69 11.72
C LEU A 80 16.73 14.21 11.89
N SER A 81 16.56 14.93 10.78
CA SER A 81 16.32 16.35 10.81
C SER A 81 14.99 16.67 11.54
N PRO A 82 14.79 17.92 12.05
CA PRO A 82 13.52 18.30 12.64
C PRO A 82 12.33 18.05 11.71
N LEU A 83 12.49 18.30 10.42
CA LEU A 83 11.45 18.03 9.42
C LEU A 83 11.19 16.51 9.27
N GLY A 84 12.23 15.71 9.26
CA GLY A 84 12.11 14.25 9.23
C GLY A 84 11.38 13.71 10.44
N GLN A 85 11.68 14.23 11.63
CA GLN A 85 10.98 13.87 12.86
C GLN A 85 9.49 14.25 12.79
N LYS A 86 9.18 15.44 12.31
CA LYS A 86 7.79 15.88 12.12
C LYS A 86 7.03 14.99 11.14
N TYR A 87 7.67 14.61 10.05
CA TYR A 87 7.09 13.69 9.08
C TYR A 87 6.74 12.33 9.70
N LEU A 88 7.64 11.76 10.51
CA LEU A 88 7.38 10.50 11.20
C LEU A 88 6.24 10.62 12.22
N GLU A 89 6.16 11.74 12.94
CA GLU A 89 5.07 11.99 13.87
C GLU A 89 3.73 11.99 13.14
N GLU A 90 3.66 12.64 11.98
CA GLU A 90 2.44 12.66 11.17
C GLU A 90 2.06 11.28 10.63
N ILE A 91 3.04 10.50 10.15
CA ILE A 91 2.79 9.13 9.67
C ILE A 91 2.24 8.24 10.79
N ARG A 92 2.75 8.36 12.00
CA ARG A 92 2.31 7.55 13.14
C ARG A 92 0.86 7.80 13.55
N LYS A 93 0.28 8.89 13.12
CA LYS A 93 -1.14 9.19 13.37
C LYS A 93 -2.08 8.34 12.52
N PHE A 94 -1.58 7.73 11.45
CA PHE A 94 -2.37 6.88 10.58
C PHE A 94 -2.24 5.43 11.03
N GLU A 95 -3.35 4.85 11.41
CA GLU A 95 -3.46 3.43 11.71
C GLU A 95 -4.21 2.75 10.59
N GLY A 96 -3.75 1.55 10.20
CA GLY A 96 -4.44 0.72 9.23
C GLY A 96 -5.79 0.22 9.77
N MET A 97 -6.62 -0.20 8.86
CA MET A 97 -7.92 -0.78 9.20
C MET A 97 -7.79 -2.14 9.87
#